data_606dc8bafe4f5d7037282935f23c4163
#
_entry.id   606dc8bafe4f5d7037282935f23c4163
#
_cell.length_a   1.000
_cell.length_b   1.000
_cell.length_c   1.000
_cell.angle_alpha   90.00
_cell.angle_beta   90.00
_cell.angle_gamma   90.00
#
_symmetry.space_group_name_H-M   'P 1'
#
loop_
_entity.id
_entity.type
_entity.pdbx_description
1 polymer ?
#
loop_
_entity_poly.entity_id
_entity_poly.type
_entity_poly.pdbx_seq_one_letter_code
_entity_poly.pdbx_strand_id
1 'polypeptide(L)'
;MSLHMHQGTPMQISEMAANGAVDFAIATEGMDLFNDLIMMPCYKWNRCVIVPKDHPLAKGQELTLEELAEYSLVTYVFGFTGRSKLDEAFQSRGLTPKVVFTAADADVIKTYVRLGLGVGIIASMAFDPKVDTDLVALDASKLFRPSVTRIGFRKGTFLRGYMYDFMERFAPHLTKQKVDEAVAHQGSRSEIQELFKDIELPTY
;
A
#
# COMPACT_ATOMS: atom_id res chain seq x y z
N MET A 1 22.57 -14.10 -8.44
CA MET A 1 21.43 -14.17 -7.48
C MET A 1 20.15 -14.14 -8.31
N SER A 2 19.23 -15.06 -8.06
CA SER A 2 17.89 -15.05 -8.70
C SER A 2 16.86 -14.52 -7.70
N LEU A 3 15.93 -13.70 -8.19
CA LEU A 3 14.81 -13.19 -7.42
C LEU A 3 13.56 -13.99 -7.78
N HIS A 4 12.91 -14.55 -6.77
CA HIS A 4 11.62 -15.23 -6.92
C HIS A 4 10.54 -14.41 -6.22
N MET A 5 9.53 -13.98 -6.96
CA MET A 5 8.45 -13.17 -6.42
C MET A 5 7.17 -13.98 -6.34
N HIS A 6 6.50 -13.86 -5.20
CA HIS A 6 5.17 -14.41 -4.96
C HIS A 6 4.19 -13.26 -4.70
N GLN A 7 3.05 -13.29 -5.38
CA GLN A 7 1.98 -12.32 -5.16
C GLN A 7 0.83 -12.98 -4.41
N GLY A 8 0.29 -12.27 -3.43
CA GLY A 8 -0.82 -12.76 -2.63
C GLY A 8 -1.42 -11.67 -1.77
N THR A 9 -2.41 -12.03 -0.95
CA THR A 9 -2.96 -11.11 0.05
C THR A 9 -1.90 -10.78 1.09
N PRO A 10 -1.95 -9.61 1.75
CA PRO A 10 -1.05 -9.28 2.86
C PRO A 10 -0.97 -10.39 3.91
N MET A 11 -2.10 -11.05 4.18
CA MET A 11 -2.17 -12.19 5.09
C MET A 11 -1.34 -13.38 4.59
N GLN A 12 -1.57 -13.80 3.34
CA GLN A 12 -0.86 -14.94 2.73
C GLN A 12 0.66 -14.70 2.67
N ILE A 13 1.10 -13.52 2.20
CA ILE A 13 2.54 -13.23 2.11
C ILE A 13 3.19 -13.09 3.49
N SER A 14 2.48 -12.55 4.49
CA SER A 14 2.97 -12.48 5.87
C SER A 14 3.10 -13.87 6.49
N GLU A 15 2.14 -14.76 6.23
CA GLU A 15 2.21 -16.16 6.65
C GLU A 15 3.38 -16.90 5.99
N MET A 16 3.61 -16.69 4.69
CA MET A 16 4.77 -17.26 3.99
C MET A 16 6.09 -16.81 4.62
N ALA A 17 6.22 -15.54 4.99
CA ALA A 17 7.41 -15.04 5.66
C ALA A 17 7.55 -15.59 7.10
N ALA A 18 6.46 -15.64 7.86
CA ALA A 18 6.45 -16.18 9.22
C ALA A 18 6.85 -17.67 9.26
N ASN A 19 6.44 -18.44 8.26
CA ASN A 19 6.78 -19.85 8.11
C ASN A 19 8.17 -20.09 7.44
N GLY A 20 8.85 -19.01 7.01
CA GLY A 20 10.15 -19.10 6.35
C GLY A 20 10.11 -19.65 4.92
N ALA A 21 8.93 -19.65 4.28
CA ALA A 21 8.79 -20.04 2.88
C ALA A 21 9.35 -18.98 1.92
N VAL A 22 9.43 -17.73 2.36
CA VAL A 22 10.07 -16.60 1.66
C VAL A 22 11.00 -15.85 2.61
N ASP A 23 12.03 -15.19 2.04
CA ASP A 23 12.98 -14.38 2.80
C ASP A 23 12.34 -13.10 3.35
N PHE A 24 11.43 -12.48 2.56
CA PHE A 24 10.77 -11.22 2.88
C PHE A 24 9.28 -11.25 2.55
N ALA A 25 8.52 -10.47 3.31
CA ALA A 25 7.18 -10.03 2.95
C ALA A 25 7.18 -8.50 2.80
N ILE A 26 6.61 -7.99 1.71
CA ILE A 26 6.42 -6.57 1.48
C ILE A 26 4.92 -6.32 1.38
N ALA A 27 4.36 -5.58 2.32
CA ALA A 27 2.94 -5.27 2.33
C ALA A 27 2.63 -3.97 3.07
N THR A 28 1.41 -3.49 2.89
CA THR A 28 0.87 -2.32 3.57
C THR A 28 0.05 -2.70 4.80
N GLU A 29 -0.68 -3.79 4.72
CA GLU A 29 -1.60 -4.26 5.76
C GLU A 29 -1.34 -5.73 6.12
N GLY A 30 -1.97 -6.22 7.18
CA GLY A 30 -1.94 -7.63 7.59
C GLY A 30 -0.67 -8.10 8.29
N MET A 31 0.45 -7.48 8.07
CA MET A 31 1.74 -7.87 8.65
C MET A 31 1.79 -7.66 10.17
N ASP A 32 0.98 -6.75 10.68
CA ASP A 32 0.87 -6.46 12.12
C ASP A 32 0.24 -7.60 12.93
N LEU A 33 -0.35 -8.58 12.26
CA LEU A 33 -0.98 -9.73 12.88
C LEU A 33 0.02 -10.85 13.23
N PHE A 34 1.25 -10.77 12.70
CA PHE A 34 2.28 -11.79 12.91
C PHE A 34 3.37 -11.30 13.87
N ASN A 35 3.29 -11.78 15.11
CA ASN A 35 4.28 -11.45 16.15
C ASN A 35 5.68 -12.02 15.85
N ASP A 36 5.78 -12.97 14.93
CA ASP A 36 7.02 -13.61 14.53
C ASP A 36 7.78 -12.87 13.43
N LEU A 37 7.27 -11.72 12.97
CA LEU A 37 7.93 -10.89 11.98
C LEU A 37 8.57 -9.64 12.62
N ILE A 38 9.73 -9.26 12.08
CA ILE A 38 10.33 -7.94 12.27
C ILE A 38 9.89 -7.08 11.09
N MET A 39 9.19 -5.98 11.39
CA MET A 39 8.49 -5.16 10.42
C MET A 39 9.06 -3.75 10.38
N MET A 40 9.67 -3.37 9.28
CA MET A 40 10.31 -2.06 9.11
C MET A 40 9.59 -1.23 8.06
N PRO A 41 9.30 0.07 8.32
CA PRO A 41 8.65 0.95 7.36
C PRO A 41 9.59 1.29 6.20
N CYS A 42 9.05 1.34 4.98
CA CYS A 42 9.83 1.63 3.77
C CYS A 42 9.46 2.98 3.18
N TYR A 43 8.19 3.20 2.88
CA TYR A 43 7.70 4.43 2.28
C TYR A 43 6.20 4.64 2.57
N LYS A 44 5.78 5.90 2.45
CA LYS A 44 4.37 6.30 2.47
C LYS A 44 3.85 6.41 1.04
N TRP A 45 2.58 6.19 0.88
CA TRP A 45 1.89 6.43 -0.38
C TRP A 45 0.44 6.82 -0.14
N ASN A 46 -0.14 7.49 -1.09
CA ASN A 46 -1.53 7.89 -1.03
C ASN A 46 -2.31 7.35 -2.23
N ARG A 47 -3.57 7.70 -2.30
CA ARG A 47 -4.50 7.29 -3.35
C ARG A 47 -4.71 8.41 -4.34
N CYS A 48 -5.03 8.02 -5.55
CA CYS A 48 -5.66 8.88 -6.52
C CYS A 48 -7.01 8.29 -6.93
N VAL A 49 -7.88 9.19 -7.39
CA VAL A 49 -9.13 8.82 -8.03
C VAL A 49 -8.90 8.84 -9.53
N ILE A 50 -9.22 7.76 -10.22
CA ILE A 50 -9.07 7.66 -11.68
C ILE A 50 -10.42 7.62 -12.36
N VAL A 51 -10.54 8.39 -13.44
CA VAL A 51 -11.75 8.51 -14.26
C VAL A 51 -11.39 8.63 -15.74
N PRO A 52 -12.28 8.30 -16.68
CA PRO A 52 -12.12 8.68 -18.08
C PRO A 52 -12.00 10.20 -18.26
N LYS A 53 -11.31 10.66 -19.30
CA LYS A 53 -11.06 12.09 -19.57
C LYS A 53 -12.34 12.94 -19.73
N ASP A 54 -13.42 12.34 -20.18
CA ASP A 54 -14.73 12.97 -20.39
C ASP A 54 -15.63 12.93 -19.15
N HIS A 55 -15.18 12.28 -18.08
CA HIS A 55 -15.94 12.15 -16.84
C HIS A 55 -16.16 13.53 -16.17
N PRO A 56 -17.32 13.80 -15.55
CA PRO A 56 -17.60 15.07 -14.86
C PRO A 56 -16.52 15.46 -13.83
N LEU A 57 -16.01 14.51 -13.06
CA LEU A 57 -14.95 14.74 -12.06
C LEU A 57 -13.61 15.20 -12.66
N ALA A 58 -13.35 14.92 -13.96
CA ALA A 58 -12.12 15.36 -14.64
C ALA A 58 -12.07 16.88 -14.87
N LYS A 59 -13.15 17.62 -14.63
CA LYS A 59 -13.27 19.07 -14.91
C LYS A 59 -12.66 19.99 -13.84
N GLY A 60 -11.92 19.45 -12.86
CA GLY A 60 -11.04 20.24 -12.00
C GLY A 60 -11.67 20.86 -10.76
N GLN A 61 -12.74 20.28 -10.23
CA GLN A 61 -13.27 20.63 -8.91
C GLN A 61 -12.41 19.96 -7.80
N GLU A 62 -12.38 20.57 -6.61
CA GLU A 62 -11.77 19.94 -5.45
C GLU A 62 -12.59 18.70 -5.06
N LEU A 63 -11.95 17.54 -5.07
CA LEU A 63 -12.58 16.26 -4.81
C LEU A 63 -13.00 16.16 -3.35
N THR A 64 -14.23 15.71 -3.07
CA THR A 64 -14.75 15.47 -1.72
C THR A 64 -15.24 14.03 -1.56
N LEU A 65 -15.33 13.55 -0.32
CA LEU A 65 -15.89 12.22 -0.03
C LEU A 65 -17.39 12.17 -0.33
N GLU A 66 -18.09 13.27 -0.10
CA GLU A 66 -19.51 13.45 -0.40
C GLU A 66 -19.76 13.27 -1.89
N GLU A 67 -18.96 13.93 -2.73
CA GLU A 67 -19.05 13.81 -4.19
C GLU A 67 -18.72 12.40 -4.66
N LEU A 68 -17.66 11.77 -4.10
CA LEU A 68 -17.31 10.39 -4.43
C LEU A 68 -18.40 9.37 -4.03
N ALA A 69 -19.15 9.63 -2.97
CA ALA A 69 -20.25 8.77 -2.53
C ALA A 69 -21.43 8.71 -3.52
N GLU A 70 -21.55 9.70 -4.39
CA GLU A 70 -22.59 9.72 -5.44
C GLU A 70 -22.29 8.75 -6.59
N TYR A 71 -21.01 8.33 -6.74
CA TYR A 71 -20.59 7.46 -7.82
C TYR A 71 -20.44 6.00 -7.38
N SER A 72 -20.60 5.10 -8.35
CA SER A 72 -20.16 3.71 -8.18
C SER A 72 -18.64 3.66 -8.13
N LEU A 73 -18.08 2.98 -7.13
CA LEU A 73 -16.63 2.91 -6.91
C LEU A 73 -16.07 1.54 -7.29
N VAL A 74 -14.91 1.57 -7.91
CA VAL A 74 -14.08 0.41 -8.26
C VAL A 74 -12.75 0.54 -7.51
N THR A 75 -12.40 -0.42 -6.67
CA THR A 75 -11.20 -0.29 -5.82
C THR A 75 -10.62 -1.66 -5.43
N TYR A 76 -9.67 -1.65 -4.53
CA TYR A 76 -9.07 -2.88 -4.03
C TYR A 76 -10.03 -3.71 -3.17
N VAL A 77 -9.86 -5.02 -3.21
CA VAL A 77 -10.57 -5.96 -2.32
C VAL A 77 -10.21 -5.69 -0.86
N PHE A 78 -11.13 -5.97 0.06
CA PHE A 78 -10.90 -5.80 1.50
C PHE A 78 -9.67 -6.58 1.97
N GLY A 79 -8.88 -5.97 2.85
CA GLY A 79 -7.60 -6.52 3.34
C GLY A 79 -6.41 -6.27 2.39
N PHE A 80 -6.63 -5.63 1.23
CA PHE A 80 -5.57 -5.26 0.30
C PHE A 80 -5.33 -3.76 0.29
N THR A 81 -4.06 -3.41 0.12
CA THR A 81 -3.58 -2.11 -0.36
C THR A 81 -4.33 -0.92 0.26
N GLY A 82 -4.45 -0.92 1.60
CA GLY A 82 -5.03 0.19 2.35
C GLY A 82 -6.55 0.35 2.19
N ARG A 83 -7.30 -0.68 1.79
CA ARG A 83 -8.76 -0.63 1.67
C ARG A 83 -9.42 -0.18 2.97
N SER A 84 -8.91 -0.59 4.12
CA SER A 84 -9.41 -0.16 5.43
C SER A 84 -9.40 1.36 5.61
N LYS A 85 -8.35 2.04 5.10
CA LYS A 85 -8.23 3.51 5.17
C LYS A 85 -9.28 4.23 4.32
N LEU A 86 -9.69 3.61 3.21
CA LEU A 86 -10.78 4.12 2.39
C LEU A 86 -12.10 4.04 3.17
N ASP A 87 -12.40 2.86 3.70
CA ASP A 87 -13.64 2.64 4.45
C ASP A 87 -13.71 3.53 5.72
N GLU A 88 -12.60 3.67 6.46
CA GLU A 88 -12.48 4.60 7.60
C GLU A 88 -12.78 6.06 7.20
N ALA A 89 -12.26 6.52 6.04
CA ALA A 89 -12.48 7.89 5.58
C ALA A 89 -13.97 8.17 5.33
N PHE A 90 -14.66 7.30 4.61
CA PHE A 90 -16.11 7.45 4.38
C PHE A 90 -16.91 7.36 5.69
N GLN A 91 -16.62 6.39 6.54
CA GLN A 91 -17.29 6.23 7.83
C GLN A 91 -17.11 7.45 8.74
N SER A 92 -15.94 8.09 8.72
CA SER A 92 -15.67 9.30 9.53
C SER A 92 -16.56 10.48 9.19
N ARG A 93 -17.17 10.47 7.99
CA ARG A 93 -18.13 11.44 7.51
C ARG A 93 -19.57 10.94 7.53
N GLY A 94 -19.82 9.76 8.08
CA GLY A 94 -21.14 9.13 8.08
C GLY A 94 -21.59 8.68 6.68
N LEU A 95 -20.65 8.51 5.75
CA LEU A 95 -20.92 8.11 4.37
C LEU A 95 -20.67 6.60 4.20
N THR A 96 -21.36 6.01 3.23
CA THR A 96 -21.16 4.62 2.82
C THR A 96 -20.72 4.60 1.35
N PRO A 97 -19.50 4.15 1.04
CA PRO A 97 -19.04 4.08 -0.34
C PRO A 97 -19.82 3.03 -1.13
N LYS A 98 -20.30 3.37 -2.32
CA LYS A 98 -20.99 2.45 -3.22
C LYS A 98 -19.98 1.64 -4.02
N VAL A 99 -19.31 0.68 -3.38
CA VAL A 99 -18.33 -0.18 -4.06
C VAL A 99 -19.04 -1.25 -4.86
N VAL A 100 -18.93 -1.19 -6.19
CA VAL A 100 -19.60 -2.12 -7.13
C VAL A 100 -18.66 -3.20 -7.65
N PHE A 101 -17.35 -2.97 -7.59
CA PHE A 101 -16.36 -3.95 -8.03
C PHE A 101 -15.07 -3.79 -7.23
N THR A 102 -14.42 -4.93 -6.96
CA THR A 102 -13.13 -4.96 -6.28
C THR A 102 -12.14 -5.89 -7.00
N ALA A 103 -10.86 -5.52 -7.00
CA ALA A 103 -9.78 -6.33 -7.54
C ALA A 103 -8.53 -6.26 -6.66
N ALA A 104 -7.65 -7.23 -6.78
CA ALA A 104 -6.36 -7.24 -6.11
C ALA A 104 -5.32 -6.35 -6.81
N ASP A 105 -5.55 -6.02 -8.09
CA ASP A 105 -4.59 -5.39 -8.99
C ASP A 105 -5.15 -4.08 -9.56
N ALA A 106 -4.29 -3.05 -9.65
CA ALA A 106 -4.67 -1.73 -10.17
C ALA A 106 -5.01 -1.75 -11.67
N ASP A 107 -4.34 -2.59 -12.46
CA ASP A 107 -4.60 -2.63 -13.91
C ASP A 107 -5.97 -3.23 -14.21
N VAL A 108 -6.41 -4.17 -13.40
CA VAL A 108 -7.80 -4.67 -13.44
C VAL A 108 -8.78 -3.55 -13.09
N ILE A 109 -8.52 -2.78 -12.03
CA ILE A 109 -9.35 -1.63 -11.64
C ILE A 109 -9.42 -0.62 -12.80
N LYS A 110 -8.28 -0.22 -13.37
CA LYS A 110 -8.20 0.68 -14.53
C LYS A 110 -9.03 0.18 -15.72
N THR A 111 -8.97 -1.12 -15.99
CA THR A 111 -9.75 -1.75 -17.07
C THR A 111 -11.24 -1.55 -16.86
N TYR A 112 -11.75 -1.80 -15.67
CA TYR A 112 -13.18 -1.63 -15.39
C TYR A 112 -13.63 -0.16 -15.32
N VAL A 113 -12.72 0.76 -14.94
CA VAL A 113 -12.95 2.21 -15.07
C VAL A 113 -13.10 2.60 -16.55
N ARG A 114 -12.23 2.10 -17.44
CA ARG A 114 -12.32 2.30 -18.90
C ARG A 114 -13.63 1.79 -19.48
N LEU A 115 -14.14 0.70 -18.94
CA LEU A 115 -15.43 0.13 -19.33
C LEU A 115 -16.65 0.87 -18.75
N GLY A 116 -16.43 1.94 -17.99
CA GLY A 116 -17.51 2.77 -17.45
C GLY A 116 -18.23 2.16 -16.24
N LEU A 117 -17.62 1.16 -15.55
CA LEU A 117 -18.26 0.52 -14.40
C LEU A 117 -18.36 1.47 -13.20
N GLY A 118 -17.46 2.44 -13.10
CA GLY A 118 -17.44 3.42 -12.03
C GLY A 118 -16.13 4.20 -11.94
N VAL A 119 -16.00 4.96 -10.87
CA VAL A 119 -14.83 5.76 -10.52
C VAL A 119 -13.83 4.86 -9.82
N GLY A 120 -12.57 4.87 -10.26
CA GLY A 120 -11.52 4.05 -9.68
C GLY A 120 -10.82 4.75 -8.51
N ILE A 121 -10.50 4.00 -7.45
CA ILE A 121 -9.62 4.49 -6.37
C ILE A 121 -8.46 3.52 -6.27
N ILE A 122 -7.25 3.99 -6.61
CA ILE A 122 -6.02 3.20 -6.63
C ILE A 122 -4.88 3.90 -5.90
N ALA A 123 -3.78 3.18 -5.66
CA ALA A 123 -2.52 3.78 -5.21
C ALA A 123 -2.01 4.75 -6.27
N SER A 124 -1.62 5.97 -5.88
CA SER A 124 -1.17 7.02 -6.82
C SER A 124 -0.01 6.56 -7.71
N MET A 125 0.92 5.78 -7.14
CA MET A 125 2.05 5.21 -7.87
C MET A 125 1.67 4.16 -8.93
N ALA A 126 0.45 3.65 -8.91
CA ALA A 126 -0.04 2.69 -9.90
C ALA A 126 -0.58 3.38 -11.18
N PHE A 127 -0.71 4.71 -11.19
CA PHE A 127 -1.09 5.48 -12.36
C PHE A 127 0.15 5.99 -13.09
N ASP A 128 0.27 5.67 -14.36
CA ASP A 128 1.31 6.22 -15.24
C ASP A 128 0.66 7.06 -16.35
N PRO A 129 0.85 8.40 -16.34
CA PRO A 129 0.24 9.27 -17.35
C PRO A 129 0.75 9.01 -18.78
N LYS A 130 1.87 8.29 -18.95
CA LYS A 130 2.39 7.90 -20.27
C LYS A 130 1.71 6.65 -20.81
N VAL A 131 1.22 5.79 -19.94
CA VAL A 131 0.54 4.53 -20.29
C VAL A 131 -0.97 4.71 -20.23
N ASP A 132 -1.47 5.31 -19.16
CA ASP A 132 -2.90 5.50 -18.87
C ASP A 132 -3.44 6.78 -19.55
N THR A 133 -3.12 6.97 -20.85
CA THR A 133 -3.36 8.22 -21.59
C THR A 133 -4.84 8.56 -21.78
N ASP A 134 -5.74 7.62 -21.58
CA ASP A 134 -7.21 7.75 -21.68
C ASP A 134 -7.88 8.04 -20.35
N LEU A 135 -7.14 7.96 -19.25
CA LEU A 135 -7.60 8.24 -17.90
C LEU A 135 -7.04 9.57 -17.38
N VAL A 136 -7.68 10.11 -16.36
CA VAL A 136 -7.19 11.22 -15.54
C VAL A 136 -7.09 10.74 -14.10
N ALA A 137 -5.96 11.03 -13.45
CA ALA A 137 -5.79 10.82 -12.02
C ALA A 137 -6.02 12.14 -11.27
N LEU A 138 -6.93 12.12 -10.32
CA LEU A 138 -7.25 13.23 -9.44
C LEU A 138 -6.59 12.96 -8.08
N ASP A 139 -5.89 13.95 -7.54
CA ASP A 139 -5.27 13.82 -6.22
C ASP A 139 -6.32 13.63 -5.13
N ALA A 140 -6.18 12.55 -4.38
CA ALA A 140 -7.05 12.23 -3.24
C ALA A 140 -6.27 12.25 -1.90
N SER A 141 -5.08 12.84 -1.86
CA SER A 141 -4.22 12.88 -0.69
C SER A 141 -4.85 13.57 0.52
N LYS A 142 -5.73 14.54 0.29
CA LYS A 142 -6.49 15.23 1.34
C LYS A 142 -7.66 14.40 1.89
N LEU A 143 -8.14 13.42 1.15
CA LEU A 143 -9.31 12.62 1.50
C LEU A 143 -8.94 11.39 2.33
N PHE A 144 -7.76 10.83 2.07
CA PHE A 144 -7.34 9.57 2.68
C PHE A 144 -6.02 9.74 3.44
N ARG A 145 -5.96 9.13 4.61
CA ARG A 145 -4.69 9.04 5.33
C ARG A 145 -3.69 8.20 4.51
N PRO A 146 -2.42 8.61 4.45
CA PRO A 146 -1.41 7.84 3.73
C PRO A 146 -1.26 6.45 4.35
N SER A 147 -0.94 5.50 3.51
CA SER A 147 -0.58 4.15 3.88
C SER A 147 0.94 4.00 3.94
N VAL A 148 1.43 3.07 4.75
CA VAL A 148 2.87 2.80 4.88
C VAL A 148 3.14 1.39 4.41
N THR A 149 3.95 1.26 3.37
CA THR A 149 4.50 -0.04 2.97
C THR A 149 5.65 -0.42 3.89
N ARG A 150 5.65 -1.67 4.33
CA ARG A 150 6.68 -2.24 5.20
C ARG A 150 7.31 -3.45 4.52
N ILE A 151 8.57 -3.70 4.88
CA ILE A 151 9.24 -4.96 4.61
C ILE A 151 9.40 -5.73 5.91
N GLY A 152 9.15 -7.03 5.87
CA GLY A 152 9.26 -7.89 7.04
C GLY A 152 9.95 -9.20 6.72
N PHE A 153 10.60 -9.76 7.74
CA PHE A 153 11.19 -11.08 7.73
C PHE A 153 11.01 -11.74 9.09
N ARG A 154 11.15 -13.08 9.13
CA ARG A 154 10.94 -13.86 10.34
C ARG A 154 12.01 -13.55 11.40
N LYS A 155 11.59 -13.42 12.65
CA LYS A 155 12.48 -13.33 13.81
C LYS A 155 13.41 -14.54 13.85
N GLY A 156 14.65 -14.31 14.24
CA GLY A 156 15.68 -15.36 14.29
C GLY A 156 16.24 -15.79 12.93
N THR A 157 15.82 -15.13 11.81
CA THR A 157 16.43 -15.37 10.52
C THR A 157 17.87 -14.89 10.52
N PHE A 158 18.79 -15.75 10.06
CA PHE A 158 20.16 -15.33 9.78
C PHE A 158 20.19 -14.49 8.51
N LEU A 159 20.41 -13.18 8.67
CA LEU A 159 20.48 -12.26 7.56
C LEU A 159 21.80 -12.39 6.80
N ARG A 160 21.72 -12.71 5.52
CA ARG A 160 22.85 -12.78 4.59
C ARG A 160 23.12 -11.41 3.98
N GLY A 161 24.34 -11.18 3.49
CA GLY A 161 24.73 -9.88 2.92
C GLY A 161 23.76 -9.36 1.85
N TYR A 162 23.32 -10.22 0.92
CA TYR A 162 22.35 -9.84 -0.12
C TYR A 162 20.99 -9.39 0.41
N MET A 163 20.61 -9.82 1.61
CA MET A 163 19.35 -9.41 2.24
C MET A 163 19.43 -7.96 2.71
N TYR A 164 20.57 -7.57 3.30
CA TYR A 164 20.82 -6.17 3.64
C TYR A 164 20.88 -5.29 2.40
N ASP A 165 21.60 -5.73 1.36
CA ASP A 165 21.71 -5.01 0.09
C ASP A 165 20.32 -4.80 -0.56
N PHE A 166 19.46 -5.82 -0.47
CA PHE A 166 18.10 -5.71 -1.00
C PHE A 166 17.28 -4.69 -0.21
N MET A 167 17.30 -4.78 1.13
CA MET A 167 16.53 -3.86 1.99
C MET A 167 16.98 -2.41 1.81
N GLU A 168 18.28 -2.14 1.76
CA GLU A 168 18.83 -0.80 1.58
C GLU A 168 18.52 -0.23 0.19
N ARG A 169 18.56 -1.06 -0.88
CA ARG A 169 18.14 -0.64 -2.23
C ARG A 169 16.64 -0.39 -2.33
N PHE A 170 15.83 -1.16 -1.62
CA PHE A 170 14.39 -1.00 -1.59
C PHE A 170 13.95 0.23 -0.78
N ALA A 171 14.63 0.49 0.34
CA ALA A 171 14.37 1.62 1.23
C ALA A 171 15.71 2.13 1.81
N PRO A 172 16.32 3.18 1.28
CA PRO A 172 17.71 3.60 1.58
C PRO A 172 18.01 3.88 3.06
N HIS A 173 16.99 4.16 3.87
CA HIS A 173 17.15 4.33 5.32
C HIS A 173 17.28 3.01 6.08
N LEU A 174 17.00 1.87 5.44
CA LEU A 174 17.19 0.54 6.01
C LEU A 174 18.64 0.08 5.84
N THR A 175 19.57 0.88 6.35
CA THR A 175 20.99 0.54 6.37
C THR A 175 21.21 -0.73 7.22
N LYS A 176 22.35 -1.41 7.00
CA LYS A 176 22.71 -2.59 7.80
C LYS A 176 22.60 -2.32 9.29
N GLN A 177 23.11 -1.15 9.75
CA GLN A 177 23.05 -0.78 11.16
C GLN A 177 21.60 -0.71 11.66
N LYS A 178 20.70 -0.02 10.92
CA LYS A 178 19.28 0.10 11.31
C LYS A 178 18.55 -1.23 11.35
N VAL A 179 18.86 -2.12 10.41
CA VAL A 179 18.31 -3.48 10.40
C VAL A 179 18.81 -4.28 11.59
N ASP A 180 20.11 -4.21 11.91
CA ASP A 180 20.70 -4.91 13.08
C ASP A 180 20.09 -4.37 14.40
N GLU A 181 19.85 -3.05 14.51
CA GLU A 181 19.13 -2.44 15.65
C GLU A 181 17.70 -3.00 15.77
N ALA A 182 16.96 -3.09 14.66
CA ALA A 182 15.60 -3.65 14.65
C ALA A 182 15.58 -5.15 15.05
N VAL A 183 16.60 -5.91 14.65
CA VAL A 183 16.77 -7.31 15.04
C VAL A 183 17.07 -7.42 16.54
N ALA A 184 17.92 -6.55 17.08
CA ALA A 184 18.30 -6.55 18.51
C ALA A 184 17.09 -6.32 19.42
N HIS A 185 16.12 -5.51 19.00
CA HIS A 185 14.83 -5.29 19.69
C HIS A 185 13.86 -6.47 19.55
N GLN A 186 14.27 -7.58 18.97
CA GLN A 186 13.46 -8.78 18.77
C GLN A 186 12.08 -8.54 18.14
N GLY A 187 11.95 -7.46 17.36
CA GLY A 187 10.71 -7.10 16.72
C GLY A 187 9.62 -6.62 17.67
N SER A 188 9.97 -6.12 18.85
CA SER A 188 9.04 -5.37 19.70
C SER A 188 8.47 -4.19 18.89
N ARG A 189 7.15 -4.21 18.68
CA ARG A 189 6.47 -3.24 17.81
C ARG A 189 6.69 -1.80 18.26
N SER A 190 6.63 -1.54 19.57
CA SER A 190 6.85 -0.22 20.14
C SER A 190 8.29 0.26 19.96
N GLU A 191 9.26 -0.64 20.13
CA GLU A 191 10.67 -0.30 19.97
C GLU A 191 11.04 -0.07 18.52
N ILE A 192 10.50 -0.87 17.60
CA ILE A 192 10.67 -0.62 16.14
C ILE A 192 10.01 0.70 15.75
N GLN A 193 8.80 1.01 16.25
CA GLN A 193 8.17 2.30 15.98
C GLN A 193 9.03 3.45 16.48
N GLU A 194 9.60 3.34 17.68
CA GLU A 194 10.48 4.34 18.25
C GLU A 194 11.78 4.48 17.42
N LEU A 195 12.38 3.37 16.98
CA LEU A 195 13.58 3.34 16.15
C LEU A 195 13.43 4.10 14.83
N PHE A 196 12.21 4.12 14.26
CA PHE A 196 11.92 4.73 12.96
C PHE A 196 11.09 6.02 13.05
N LYS A 197 10.76 6.53 14.23
CA LYS A 197 9.85 7.69 14.41
C LYS A 197 10.38 8.97 13.76
N ASP A 198 11.70 9.20 13.84
CA ASP A 198 12.35 10.42 13.35
C ASP A 198 12.82 10.29 11.89
N ILE A 199 12.55 9.14 11.25
CA ILE A 199 12.89 8.93 9.85
C ILE A 199 11.77 9.48 8.98
N GLU A 200 12.09 10.48 8.16
CA GLU A 200 11.19 10.97 7.14
C GLU A 200 11.11 9.93 6.01
N LEU A 201 9.98 9.23 5.95
CA LEU A 201 9.75 8.25 4.90
C LEU A 201 9.42 8.96 3.58
N PRO A 202 10.01 8.51 2.45
CA PRO A 202 9.62 9.01 1.14
C PRO A 202 8.13 8.79 0.90
N THR A 203 7.50 9.73 0.19
CA THR A 203 6.06 9.66 -0.13
C THR A 203 5.89 9.62 -1.65
N TYR A 204 5.07 8.68 -2.11
CA TYR A 204 4.75 8.43 -3.52
C TYR A 204 3.26 8.58 -3.79
#